data_b9865686f4de1a44c874c3499fc9bef8
#
_entry.id   b9865686f4de1a44c874c3499fc9bef8
#
_cell.length_a   1.000
_cell.length_b   1.000
_cell.length_c   1.000
_cell.angle_alpha   90.00
_cell.angle_beta   90.00
_cell.angle_gamma   90.00
#
_symmetry.space_group_name_H-M   'P 1'
#
loop_
_entity.id
_entity.type
_entity.pdbx_description
1 polymer ?
#
loop_
_entity_poly.entity_id
_entity_poly.type
_entity_poly.pdbx_seq_one_letter_code
_entity_poly.pdbx_strand_id
1 'polypeptide(L)'
;HRTTNWIQPENNNRTPYGPLDWNWKGLTRNNLIYPYVLEQAGYKTIHVGKAHFGCIGSEGADPKNLGFDINIAGSAIGSPGSYYGENGYGAIKGAKSRAVPGLEQYFHTNTFLSDALTLEADKEIEKAVAEKRPFYLNMAHYAVHSPFETDKRFIGHYTDPKKNQQACAFATLIEGMDKSLGDLMDKLEELGIAENTLIIFLGDNGGDAPLGGAADYGSSAPFKGKKGSEYEGGVRVPFIVAWAHPDAENKFQKAFPVAQNAIQTQMGTVMDIYPTVLSVAGVKVPENHILDGSTLERMIAGKKDKAHRDDFLMHFPHEHRGSYFTSYRKGDWKLIYYYNPEHPDAPYYKLFNLSEDPYEKNDVAKAERKKAKELFGLMVKRLEMEKALYPIDKDKNELRPFFIAK
;
A
#
# COMPACT_ATOMS: atom_id res chain seq x y z
N HIS A 1 -12.98 -5.34 -1.91
CA HIS A 1 -11.83 -6.16 -1.54
C HIS A 1 -12.24 -7.64 -1.47
N ARG A 2 -11.84 -8.44 -2.46
CA ARG A 2 -12.25 -9.85 -2.60
C ARG A 2 -11.08 -10.76 -2.95
N THR A 3 -9.86 -10.31 -2.77
CA THR A 3 -8.67 -11.09 -3.09
C THR A 3 -7.56 -10.82 -2.09
N THR A 4 -6.80 -11.85 -1.81
CA THR A 4 -5.60 -11.80 -0.97
C THR A 4 -4.54 -12.67 -1.61
N ASN A 5 -3.32 -12.16 -1.70
CA ASN A 5 -2.24 -12.89 -2.33
C ASN A 5 -1.41 -13.65 -1.30
N TRP A 6 -1.17 -14.88 -1.64
CA TRP A 6 -0.11 -15.70 -1.06
C TRP A 6 0.91 -16.02 -2.15
N ILE A 7 2.13 -16.36 -1.76
CA ILE A 7 3.13 -16.85 -2.72
C ILE A 7 2.63 -18.12 -3.40
N GLN A 8 1.91 -18.94 -2.67
CA GLN A 8 1.33 -20.20 -3.14
C GLN A 8 -0.19 -20.19 -2.97
N PRO A 9 -0.95 -20.72 -3.92
CA PRO A 9 -2.42 -20.67 -3.89
C PRO A 9 -3.05 -21.56 -2.81
N GLU A 10 -2.33 -22.57 -2.33
CA GLU A 10 -2.83 -23.55 -1.35
C GLU A 10 -2.72 -23.05 0.10
N ASN A 11 -2.30 -21.83 0.33
CA ASN A 11 -2.06 -21.30 1.67
C ASN A 11 -3.34 -20.77 2.38
N ASN A 12 -4.52 -21.08 1.82
CA ASN A 12 -5.81 -20.70 2.38
C ASN A 12 -6.17 -21.37 3.70
N ASN A 13 -5.49 -22.47 4.07
CA ASN A 13 -5.68 -23.17 5.35
C ASN A 13 -5.26 -22.34 6.58
N ARG A 14 -4.61 -21.20 6.38
CA ARG A 14 -4.27 -20.25 7.46
C ARG A 14 -5.48 -19.43 7.92
N THR A 15 -6.57 -19.47 7.19
CA THR A 15 -7.80 -18.73 7.47
C THR A 15 -9.01 -19.65 7.41
N PRO A 16 -9.14 -20.58 8.38
CA PRO A 16 -10.15 -21.66 8.33
C PRO A 16 -11.58 -21.16 8.28
N TYR A 17 -11.82 -19.95 8.76
CA TYR A 17 -13.13 -19.30 8.78
C TYR A 17 -13.27 -18.17 7.75
N GLY A 18 -12.38 -18.09 6.79
CA GLY A 18 -12.50 -17.12 5.69
C GLY A 18 -13.68 -17.43 4.76
N PRO A 19 -14.14 -16.45 3.97
CA PRO A 19 -15.23 -16.65 3.01
C PRO A 19 -14.93 -17.79 2.04
N LEU A 20 -15.97 -18.58 1.70
CA LEU A 20 -15.80 -19.72 0.80
C LEU A 20 -15.35 -19.32 -0.62
N ASP A 21 -15.86 -18.19 -1.12
CA ASP A 21 -15.57 -17.68 -2.49
C ASP A 21 -14.39 -16.70 -2.52
N TRP A 22 -13.48 -16.75 -1.54
CA TRP A 22 -12.35 -15.84 -1.52
C TRP A 22 -11.33 -16.16 -2.61
N ASN A 23 -10.92 -15.13 -3.36
CA ASN A 23 -9.90 -15.29 -4.41
C ASN A 23 -8.48 -15.29 -3.80
N TRP A 24 -7.84 -16.44 -3.74
CA TRP A 24 -6.47 -16.61 -3.27
C TRP A 24 -5.41 -16.50 -4.37
N LYS A 25 -5.82 -16.38 -5.65
CA LYS A 25 -4.90 -16.35 -6.80
C LYS A 25 -4.35 -14.95 -7.10
N GLY A 26 -5.06 -13.90 -6.71
CA GLY A 26 -4.65 -12.52 -6.94
C GLY A 26 -5.32 -11.87 -8.14
N LEU A 27 -4.65 -10.87 -8.71
CA LEU A 27 -5.17 -10.05 -9.81
C LEU A 27 -5.06 -10.76 -11.16
N THR A 28 -5.95 -10.38 -12.05
CA THR A 28 -5.95 -10.75 -13.47
C THR A 28 -6.12 -9.51 -14.34
N ARG A 29 -5.88 -9.60 -15.63
CA ARG A 29 -6.12 -8.49 -16.57
C ARG A 29 -7.55 -7.96 -16.53
N ASN A 30 -8.51 -8.82 -16.23
CA ASN A 30 -9.93 -8.44 -16.12
C ASN A 30 -10.22 -7.48 -14.96
N ASN A 31 -9.28 -7.30 -14.02
CA ASN A 31 -9.41 -6.31 -12.94
C ASN A 31 -9.21 -4.87 -13.42
N LEU A 32 -8.77 -4.64 -14.66
CA LEU A 32 -8.58 -3.32 -15.28
C LEU A 32 -7.82 -2.35 -14.37
N ILE A 33 -6.64 -2.76 -13.91
CA ILE A 33 -5.80 -1.87 -13.09
C ILE A 33 -5.35 -0.65 -13.91
N TYR A 34 -5.16 0.50 -13.26
CA TYR A 34 -4.88 1.75 -14.00
C TYR A 34 -3.61 1.73 -14.87
N PRO A 35 -2.53 0.95 -14.61
CA PRO A 35 -1.43 0.79 -15.54
C PRO A 35 -1.89 0.27 -16.92
N TYR A 36 -2.82 -0.68 -16.95
CA TYR A 36 -3.40 -1.15 -18.22
C TYR A 36 -4.15 -0.03 -18.97
N VAL A 37 -4.91 0.80 -18.23
CA VAL A 37 -5.64 1.92 -18.83
C VAL A 37 -4.69 2.98 -19.39
N LEU A 38 -3.57 3.23 -18.68
CA LEU A 38 -2.51 4.13 -19.13
C LEU A 38 -1.77 3.58 -20.36
N GLU A 39 -1.47 2.28 -20.39
CA GLU A 39 -0.87 1.59 -21.55
C GLU A 39 -1.72 1.81 -22.79
N GLN A 40 -3.04 1.59 -22.68
CA GLN A 40 -4.00 1.79 -23.78
C GLN A 40 -4.11 3.27 -24.22
N ALA A 41 -3.76 4.21 -23.32
CA ALA A 41 -3.69 5.64 -23.62
C ALA A 41 -2.33 6.09 -24.18
N GLY A 42 -1.39 5.15 -24.45
CA GLY A 42 -0.10 5.39 -25.07
C GLY A 42 1.05 5.65 -24.09
N TYR A 43 0.82 5.57 -22.79
CA TYR A 43 1.91 5.64 -21.81
C TYR A 43 2.79 4.40 -21.87
N LYS A 44 4.10 4.58 -21.65
CA LYS A 44 5.01 3.48 -21.32
C LYS A 44 4.82 3.15 -19.84
N THR A 45 4.34 1.95 -19.55
CA THR A 45 4.04 1.52 -18.19
C THR A 45 5.17 0.64 -17.65
N ILE A 46 5.82 1.09 -16.60
CA ILE A 46 7.04 0.51 -16.06
C ILE A 46 6.81 0.09 -14.62
N HIS A 47 6.99 -1.20 -14.32
CA HIS A 47 7.03 -1.72 -12.97
C HIS A 47 8.47 -2.06 -12.58
N VAL A 48 8.92 -1.55 -11.43
CA VAL A 48 10.23 -1.84 -10.86
C VAL A 48 10.10 -2.21 -9.40
N GLY A 49 10.54 -3.40 -9.03
CA GLY A 49 10.57 -3.88 -7.67
C GLY A 49 9.46 -4.87 -7.31
N LYS A 50 8.96 -4.79 -6.08
CA LYS A 50 7.98 -5.73 -5.52
C LYS A 50 6.63 -5.64 -6.24
N ALA A 51 6.17 -6.74 -6.82
CA ALA A 51 4.84 -6.85 -7.38
C ALA A 51 3.83 -7.50 -6.40
N HIS A 52 3.94 -8.78 -6.17
CA HIS A 52 3.04 -9.53 -5.27
C HIS A 52 1.56 -9.36 -5.63
N PHE A 53 1.24 -9.25 -6.93
CA PHE A 53 -0.13 -9.08 -7.42
C PHE A 53 -0.89 -10.40 -7.58
N GLY A 54 -0.18 -11.52 -7.53
CA GLY A 54 -0.73 -12.86 -7.62
C GLY A 54 0.24 -13.93 -7.15
N CYS A 55 -0.26 -15.13 -6.87
CA CYS A 55 0.56 -16.27 -6.45
C CYS A 55 1.36 -16.86 -7.62
N ILE A 56 2.32 -17.72 -7.31
CA ILE A 56 3.09 -18.46 -8.32
C ILE A 56 2.14 -19.21 -9.26
N GLY A 57 2.38 -19.07 -10.56
CA GLY A 57 1.58 -19.70 -11.61
C GLY A 57 0.25 -19.01 -11.93
N SER A 58 -0.10 -17.92 -11.23
CA SER A 58 -1.25 -17.09 -11.58
C SER A 58 -0.88 -15.98 -12.58
N GLU A 59 -1.89 -15.39 -13.21
CA GLU A 59 -1.70 -14.28 -14.15
C GLU A 59 -1.01 -13.09 -13.50
N GLY A 60 -1.39 -12.75 -12.26
CA GLY A 60 -0.81 -11.64 -11.48
C GLY A 60 0.60 -11.90 -10.95
N ALA A 61 1.19 -13.09 -11.18
CA ALA A 61 2.58 -13.35 -10.81
C ALA A 61 3.57 -12.54 -11.64
N ASP A 62 3.19 -12.13 -12.87
CA ASP A 62 3.97 -11.23 -13.71
C ASP A 62 3.18 -9.94 -14.01
N PRO A 63 3.66 -8.76 -13.57
CA PRO A 63 3.06 -7.46 -13.86
C PRO A 63 2.73 -7.21 -15.34
N LYS A 64 3.49 -7.78 -16.28
CA LYS A 64 3.24 -7.63 -17.72
C LYS A 64 1.87 -8.17 -18.14
N ASN A 65 1.40 -9.20 -17.49
CA ASN A 65 0.05 -9.74 -17.74
C ASN A 65 -1.06 -8.77 -17.33
N LEU A 66 -0.75 -7.82 -16.46
CA LEU A 66 -1.70 -6.86 -15.89
C LEU A 66 -1.70 -5.49 -16.60
N GLY A 67 -0.84 -5.29 -17.61
CA GLY A 67 -0.77 -4.05 -18.38
C GLY A 67 0.44 -3.16 -18.08
N PHE A 68 1.52 -3.76 -17.59
CA PHE A 68 2.83 -3.11 -17.61
C PHE A 68 3.60 -3.53 -18.87
N ASP A 69 4.15 -2.57 -19.62
CA ASP A 69 5.06 -2.84 -20.74
C ASP A 69 6.36 -3.49 -20.22
N ILE A 70 6.87 -2.99 -19.11
CA ILE A 70 8.13 -3.38 -18.51
C ILE A 70 7.90 -3.90 -17.10
N ASN A 71 8.56 -5.02 -16.77
CA ASN A 71 8.64 -5.58 -15.43
C ASN A 71 10.11 -5.84 -15.06
N ILE A 72 10.60 -5.16 -14.04
CA ILE A 72 11.94 -5.34 -13.49
C ILE A 72 11.78 -5.78 -12.05
N ALA A 73 12.34 -6.92 -11.71
CA ALA A 73 12.35 -7.49 -10.35
C ALA A 73 10.98 -7.83 -9.74
N GLY A 74 9.87 -7.67 -10.49
CA GLY A 74 8.52 -7.98 -10.03
C GLY A 74 8.16 -9.45 -10.20
N SER A 75 7.59 -10.06 -9.17
CA SER A 75 7.09 -11.45 -9.21
C SER A 75 6.07 -11.71 -8.08
N ALA A 76 5.71 -12.97 -7.88
CA ALA A 76 4.83 -13.39 -6.79
C ALA A 76 5.42 -13.21 -5.38
N ILE A 77 6.71 -12.89 -5.24
CA ILE A 77 7.34 -12.75 -3.93
C ILE A 77 6.93 -11.44 -3.24
N GLY A 78 6.65 -11.50 -1.93
CA GLY A 78 6.26 -10.34 -1.14
C GLY A 78 7.40 -9.68 -0.36
N SER A 79 8.62 -10.27 -0.41
CA SER A 79 9.83 -9.79 0.25
C SER A 79 11.05 -10.32 -0.47
N PRO A 80 12.22 -9.66 -0.40
CA PRO A 80 13.43 -10.16 -1.03
C PRO A 80 14.05 -11.29 -0.21
N GLY A 81 14.85 -12.13 -0.86
CA GLY A 81 15.65 -13.14 -0.18
C GLY A 81 16.90 -12.58 0.50
N SER A 82 17.40 -11.44 0.01
CA SER A 82 18.48 -10.61 0.54
C SER A 82 18.45 -9.25 -0.14
N TYR A 83 19.03 -8.22 0.48
CA TYR A 83 19.21 -6.90 -0.13
C TYR A 83 20.58 -6.74 -0.79
N TYR A 84 21.47 -7.72 -0.69
CA TYR A 84 22.85 -7.62 -1.20
C TYR A 84 23.03 -8.28 -2.56
N GLY A 85 23.66 -7.55 -3.50
CA GLY A 85 24.13 -8.09 -4.78
C GLY A 85 25.13 -9.22 -4.63
N GLU A 86 26.01 -9.16 -3.61
CA GLU A 86 26.90 -10.27 -3.20
C GLU A 86 26.16 -11.58 -2.97
N ASN A 87 24.91 -11.50 -2.48
CA ASN A 87 24.06 -12.64 -2.21
C ASN A 87 23.13 -12.97 -3.39
N GLY A 88 23.26 -12.29 -4.53
CA GLY A 88 22.35 -12.40 -5.67
C GLY A 88 20.90 -12.13 -5.28
N TYR A 89 20.69 -11.18 -4.37
CA TYR A 89 19.36 -10.83 -3.83
C TYR A 89 18.53 -12.04 -3.35
N GLY A 90 19.22 -13.06 -2.85
CA GLY A 90 18.65 -14.33 -2.37
C GLY A 90 18.92 -15.53 -3.27
N ALA A 91 19.31 -15.38 -4.52
CA ALA A 91 19.58 -16.48 -5.45
C ALA A 91 20.84 -17.29 -5.06
N ILE A 92 21.88 -16.61 -4.62
CA ILE A 92 23.17 -17.21 -4.21
C ILE A 92 23.12 -17.56 -2.72
N LYS A 93 22.78 -16.59 -1.87
CA LYS A 93 22.69 -16.74 -0.43
C LYS A 93 21.46 -15.99 0.11
N GLY A 94 20.78 -16.57 1.10
CA GLY A 94 19.55 -16.02 1.69
C GLY A 94 18.36 -16.94 1.47
N ALA A 95 17.15 -16.37 1.43
CA ALA A 95 15.93 -17.12 1.20
C ALA A 95 15.70 -17.35 -0.31
N LYS A 96 16.19 -18.47 -0.85
CA LYS A 96 16.13 -18.80 -2.28
C LYS A 96 14.71 -18.78 -2.86
N SER A 97 13.70 -19.17 -2.10
CA SER A 97 12.29 -19.07 -2.51
C SER A 97 11.78 -17.64 -2.67
N ARG A 98 12.59 -16.66 -2.27
CA ARG A 98 12.32 -15.23 -2.34
C ARG A 98 13.42 -14.48 -3.10
N ALA A 99 14.19 -15.20 -3.93
CA ALA A 99 15.18 -14.57 -4.79
C ALA A 99 14.50 -13.57 -5.72
N VAL A 100 15.04 -12.35 -5.76
CA VAL A 100 14.55 -11.29 -6.64
C VAL A 100 15.01 -11.57 -8.07
N PRO A 101 14.10 -11.69 -9.04
CA PRO A 101 14.48 -12.03 -10.42
C PRO A 101 14.96 -10.81 -11.22
N GLY A 102 15.67 -11.06 -12.34
CA GLY A 102 15.95 -10.04 -13.37
C GLY A 102 16.98 -8.99 -12.97
N LEU A 103 17.84 -9.27 -12.01
CA LEU A 103 18.91 -8.40 -11.54
C LEU A 103 20.29 -9.11 -11.57
N GLU A 104 20.44 -10.14 -12.42
CA GLU A 104 21.61 -10.99 -12.48
C GLU A 104 22.92 -10.21 -12.79
N GLN A 105 22.82 -9.08 -13.51
CA GLN A 105 23.93 -8.18 -13.84
C GLN A 105 24.57 -7.52 -12.60
N TYR A 106 23.87 -7.51 -11.46
CA TYR A 106 24.37 -6.97 -10.19
C TYR A 106 24.85 -8.04 -9.22
N PHE A 107 24.79 -9.33 -9.60
CA PHE A 107 25.28 -10.41 -8.75
C PHE A 107 26.78 -10.28 -8.52
N HIS A 108 27.25 -10.69 -7.34
CA HIS A 108 28.64 -10.60 -6.91
C HIS A 108 29.17 -9.15 -6.80
N THR A 109 28.30 -8.15 -6.79
CA THR A 109 28.67 -6.74 -6.62
C THR A 109 28.23 -6.23 -5.24
N ASN A 110 28.73 -5.04 -4.85
CA ASN A 110 28.29 -4.32 -3.65
C ASN A 110 26.99 -3.54 -3.87
N THR A 111 26.31 -3.70 -5.01
CA THR A 111 25.10 -2.94 -5.31
C THR A 111 23.98 -3.41 -4.39
N PHE A 112 23.45 -2.48 -3.61
CA PHE A 112 22.31 -2.75 -2.73
C PHE A 112 21.01 -2.81 -3.56
N LEU A 113 20.00 -3.55 -3.10
CA LEU A 113 18.79 -3.79 -3.89
C LEU A 113 18.09 -2.49 -4.31
N SER A 114 17.99 -1.51 -3.38
CA SER A 114 17.38 -0.21 -3.71
C SER A 114 18.10 0.49 -4.86
N ASP A 115 19.45 0.45 -4.88
CA ASP A 115 20.22 1.05 -5.96
C ASP A 115 20.05 0.29 -7.29
N ALA A 116 20.07 -1.05 -7.25
CA ALA A 116 19.87 -1.84 -8.46
C ALA A 116 18.51 -1.52 -9.11
N LEU A 117 17.45 -1.39 -8.30
CA LEU A 117 16.14 -0.99 -8.79
C LEU A 117 16.14 0.43 -9.36
N THR A 118 16.83 1.38 -8.71
CA THR A 118 16.94 2.77 -9.17
C THR A 118 17.66 2.84 -10.52
N LEU A 119 18.81 2.18 -10.63
CA LEU A 119 19.60 2.14 -11.87
C LEU A 119 18.81 1.55 -13.05
N GLU A 120 17.99 0.53 -12.81
CA GLU A 120 17.14 -0.03 -13.85
C GLU A 120 15.95 0.90 -14.18
N ALA A 121 15.37 1.58 -13.18
CA ALA A 121 14.33 2.58 -13.41
C ALA A 121 14.84 3.73 -14.28
N ASP A 122 16.03 4.27 -13.98
CA ASP A 122 16.68 5.33 -14.77
C ASP A 122 16.82 4.95 -16.24
N LYS A 123 17.30 3.72 -16.53
CA LYS A 123 17.43 3.23 -17.90
C LYS A 123 16.09 3.21 -18.65
N GLU A 124 15.02 2.82 -17.98
CA GLU A 124 13.69 2.77 -18.62
C GLU A 124 13.07 4.16 -18.78
N ILE A 125 13.35 5.12 -17.86
CA ILE A 125 12.99 6.54 -18.03
C ILE A 125 13.74 7.11 -19.24
N GLU A 126 15.06 6.90 -19.36
CA GLU A 126 15.85 7.35 -20.50
C GLU A 126 15.30 6.82 -21.83
N LYS A 127 14.93 5.53 -21.87
CA LYS A 127 14.31 4.93 -23.06
C LYS A 127 12.96 5.58 -23.38
N ALA A 128 12.10 5.82 -22.38
CA ALA A 128 10.81 6.47 -22.58
C ALA A 128 10.97 7.89 -23.16
N VAL A 129 11.96 8.65 -22.67
CA VAL A 129 12.30 9.98 -23.19
C VAL A 129 12.81 9.90 -24.63
N ALA A 130 13.72 8.98 -24.93
CA ALA A 130 14.23 8.75 -26.30
C ALA A 130 13.13 8.34 -27.29
N GLU A 131 12.16 7.54 -26.83
CA GLU A 131 10.96 7.13 -27.57
C GLU A 131 9.92 8.24 -27.68
N LYS A 132 10.09 9.36 -26.96
CA LYS A 132 9.11 10.46 -26.85
C LYS A 132 7.73 9.97 -26.37
N ARG A 133 7.70 8.97 -25.52
CA ARG A 133 6.48 8.44 -24.89
C ARG A 133 6.31 9.00 -23.48
N PRO A 134 5.12 9.44 -23.07
CA PRO A 134 4.86 9.66 -21.66
C PRO A 134 5.00 8.34 -20.91
N PHE A 135 5.42 8.37 -19.65
CA PHE A 135 5.59 7.15 -18.87
C PHE A 135 4.84 7.20 -17.54
N TYR A 136 4.52 6.03 -17.05
CA TYR A 136 4.11 5.76 -15.69
C TYR A 136 5.12 4.78 -15.08
N LEU A 137 5.82 5.21 -14.04
CA LEU A 137 6.75 4.39 -13.27
C LEU A 137 6.12 4.01 -11.93
N ASN A 138 5.90 2.72 -11.70
CA ASN A 138 5.60 2.16 -10.39
C ASN A 138 6.90 1.68 -9.74
N MET A 139 7.56 2.59 -9.00
CA MET A 139 8.75 2.28 -8.22
C MET A 139 8.35 1.65 -6.89
N ALA A 140 8.25 0.32 -6.88
CA ALA A 140 7.77 -0.46 -5.74
C ALA A 140 8.95 -1.10 -5.00
N HIS A 141 9.60 -0.35 -4.11
CA HIS A 141 10.72 -0.86 -3.34
C HIS A 141 10.38 -2.12 -2.54
N TYR A 142 11.33 -3.06 -2.42
CA TYR A 142 11.28 -4.11 -1.41
C TYR A 142 11.55 -3.56 -0.02
N ALA A 143 12.35 -2.50 0.10
CA ALA A 143 12.50 -1.75 1.33
C ALA A 143 11.14 -1.13 1.73
N VAL A 144 10.79 -1.21 3.00
CA VAL A 144 11.60 -1.58 4.16
C VAL A 144 11.23 -2.97 4.72
N HIS A 145 10.86 -3.94 3.88
CA HIS A 145 10.43 -5.27 4.30
C HIS A 145 11.61 -6.11 4.83
N SER A 146 11.34 -7.06 5.72
CA SER A 146 12.35 -8.05 6.12
C SER A 146 12.89 -8.87 4.92
N PRO A 147 14.16 -9.37 4.98
CA PRO A 147 15.08 -9.35 6.10
C PRO A 147 15.61 -7.94 6.39
N PHE A 148 15.80 -7.60 7.67
CA PHE A 148 16.36 -6.30 8.04
C PHE A 148 17.88 -6.36 7.90
N GLU A 149 18.37 -6.25 6.67
CA GLU A 149 19.79 -6.20 6.34
C GLU A 149 20.24 -4.74 6.30
N THR A 150 21.36 -4.47 6.95
CA THR A 150 21.92 -3.12 7.06
C THR A 150 22.49 -2.64 5.74
N ASP A 151 22.08 -1.48 5.27
CA ASP A 151 22.87 -0.80 4.24
C ASP A 151 24.12 -0.20 4.89
N LYS A 152 25.28 -0.77 4.55
CA LYS A 152 26.56 -0.42 5.17
C LYS A 152 26.97 1.04 4.93
N ARG A 153 26.42 1.69 3.92
CA ARG A 153 26.71 3.11 3.61
C ARG A 153 26.14 4.04 4.67
N PHE A 154 25.02 3.69 5.27
CA PHE A 154 24.26 4.56 6.17
C PHE A 154 24.39 4.17 7.64
N ILE A 155 24.96 3.02 7.98
CA ILE A 155 24.99 2.52 9.38
C ILE A 155 25.68 3.50 10.33
N GLY A 156 26.64 4.31 9.83
CA GLY A 156 27.32 5.34 10.62
C GLY A 156 26.39 6.41 11.20
N HIS A 157 25.21 6.62 10.61
CA HIS A 157 24.20 7.56 11.09
C HIS A 157 23.38 6.99 12.27
N TYR A 158 23.41 5.67 12.48
CA TYR A 158 22.56 4.95 13.44
C TYR A 158 23.39 4.16 14.45
N THR A 159 24.37 4.79 15.07
CA THR A 159 25.37 4.15 15.96
C THR A 159 24.99 4.10 17.44
N ASP A 160 23.77 4.49 17.83
CA ASP A 160 23.35 4.46 19.23
C ASP A 160 23.38 3.02 19.78
N PRO A 161 24.28 2.68 20.73
CA PRO A 161 24.42 1.34 21.26
C PRO A 161 23.20 0.86 22.07
N LYS A 162 22.30 1.77 22.42
CA LYS A 162 21.04 1.47 23.12
C LYS A 162 19.95 1.00 22.15
N LYS A 163 20.13 1.19 20.85
CA LYS A 163 19.15 0.78 19.85
C LYS A 163 19.35 -0.67 19.44
N ASN A 164 18.25 -1.36 19.19
CA ASN A 164 18.22 -2.67 18.62
C ASN A 164 18.88 -2.66 17.22
N GLN A 165 19.76 -3.63 16.93
CA GLN A 165 20.42 -3.76 15.62
C GLN A 165 19.45 -3.84 14.45
N GLN A 166 18.29 -4.49 14.63
CA GLN A 166 17.24 -4.53 13.60
C GLN A 166 16.60 -3.16 13.36
N ALA A 167 16.47 -2.35 14.41
CA ALA A 167 15.98 -0.98 14.27
C ALA A 167 16.98 -0.11 13.49
N CYS A 168 18.28 -0.27 13.75
CA CYS A 168 19.33 0.42 12.98
C CYS A 168 19.34 -0.03 11.53
N ALA A 169 19.25 -1.34 11.27
CA ALA A 169 19.14 -1.87 9.90
C ALA A 169 17.91 -1.33 9.18
N PHE A 170 16.75 -1.33 9.84
CA PHE A 170 15.52 -0.76 9.29
C PHE A 170 15.66 0.72 8.93
N ALA A 171 16.34 1.52 9.77
CA ALA A 171 16.61 2.93 9.49
C ALA A 171 17.48 3.11 8.25
N THR A 172 18.50 2.26 8.06
CA THR A 172 19.32 2.30 6.84
C THR A 172 18.55 1.91 5.58
N LEU A 173 17.54 1.03 5.67
CA LEU A 173 16.66 0.70 4.55
C LEU A 173 15.78 1.89 4.15
N ILE A 174 15.31 2.68 5.13
CA ILE A 174 14.55 3.91 4.88
C ILE A 174 15.46 4.93 4.17
N GLU A 175 16.66 5.16 4.67
CA GLU A 175 17.61 6.12 4.09
C GLU A 175 18.03 5.71 2.67
N GLY A 176 18.22 4.40 2.42
CA GLY A 176 18.48 3.89 1.07
C GLY A 176 17.32 4.10 0.10
N MET A 177 16.09 4.05 0.58
CA MET A 177 14.90 4.36 -0.22
C MET A 177 14.76 5.87 -0.47
N ASP A 178 15.05 6.70 0.53
CA ASP A 178 15.07 8.16 0.39
C ASP A 178 16.12 8.61 -0.62
N LYS A 179 17.34 8.04 -0.54
CA LYS A 179 18.39 8.24 -1.55
C LYS A 179 17.90 7.87 -2.95
N SER A 180 17.25 6.71 -3.10
CA SER A 180 16.70 6.28 -4.38
C SER A 180 15.74 7.30 -4.99
N LEU A 181 14.86 7.90 -4.17
CA LEU A 181 13.97 8.97 -4.64
C LEU A 181 14.77 10.20 -5.09
N GLY A 182 15.81 10.59 -4.34
CA GLY A 182 16.71 11.67 -4.72
C GLY A 182 17.40 11.41 -6.07
N ASP A 183 17.98 10.22 -6.25
CA ASP A 183 18.63 9.83 -7.50
C ASP A 183 17.66 9.88 -8.70
N LEU A 184 16.41 9.42 -8.53
CA LEU A 184 15.38 9.52 -9.56
C LEU A 184 15.02 10.98 -9.88
N MET A 185 14.92 11.85 -8.87
CA MET A 185 14.66 13.28 -9.08
C MET A 185 15.82 13.95 -9.86
N ASP A 186 17.06 13.63 -9.50
CA ASP A 186 18.25 14.13 -10.21
C ASP A 186 18.24 13.65 -11.68
N LYS A 187 17.84 12.40 -11.94
CA LYS A 187 17.70 11.87 -13.30
C LYS A 187 16.62 12.61 -14.10
N LEU A 188 15.48 12.95 -13.48
CA LEU A 188 14.42 13.72 -14.14
C LEU A 188 14.90 15.14 -14.52
N GLU A 189 15.70 15.78 -13.66
CA GLU A 189 16.33 17.07 -13.95
C GLU A 189 17.35 16.95 -15.09
N GLU A 190 18.26 15.93 -15.05
CA GLU A 190 19.24 15.66 -16.09
C GLU A 190 18.57 15.51 -17.48
N LEU A 191 17.44 14.84 -17.53
CA LEU A 191 16.68 14.60 -18.76
C LEU A 191 15.78 15.78 -19.18
N GLY A 192 15.70 16.84 -18.38
CA GLY A 192 14.87 18.02 -18.65
C GLY A 192 13.36 17.75 -18.65
N ILE A 193 12.90 16.81 -17.84
CA ILE A 193 11.51 16.41 -17.75
C ILE A 193 10.90 16.58 -16.36
N ALA A 194 11.65 17.09 -15.39
CA ALA A 194 11.23 17.25 -14.00
C ALA A 194 9.96 18.13 -13.87
N GLU A 195 9.86 19.20 -14.64
CA GLU A 195 8.68 20.08 -14.67
C GLU A 195 7.39 19.38 -15.15
N ASN A 196 7.52 18.28 -15.90
CA ASN A 196 6.40 17.51 -16.44
C ASN A 196 6.19 16.17 -15.73
N THR A 197 6.89 15.95 -14.62
CA THR A 197 6.81 14.69 -13.87
C THR A 197 6.19 14.93 -12.49
N LEU A 198 5.02 14.34 -12.24
CA LEU A 198 4.40 14.32 -10.92
C LEU A 198 4.91 13.11 -10.15
N ILE A 199 5.34 13.33 -8.91
CA ILE A 199 5.76 12.29 -7.98
C ILE A 199 4.67 12.09 -6.94
N ILE A 200 4.25 10.84 -6.75
CA ILE A 200 3.35 10.41 -5.67
C ILE A 200 4.12 9.43 -4.80
N PHE A 201 4.47 9.83 -3.59
CA PHE A 201 5.06 8.96 -2.58
C PHE A 201 3.97 8.41 -1.66
N LEU A 202 3.90 7.09 -1.53
CA LEU A 202 2.84 6.42 -0.76
C LEU A 202 3.40 5.20 -0.04
N GLY A 203 3.08 5.05 1.26
CA GLY A 203 3.28 3.79 1.97
C GLY A 203 2.19 2.77 1.60
N ASP A 204 2.55 1.48 1.54
CA ASP A 204 1.61 0.39 1.19
C ASP A 204 0.76 -0.05 2.40
N ASN A 205 1.31 0.01 3.60
CA ASN A 205 0.68 -0.35 4.87
C ASN A 205 1.45 0.23 6.06
N GLY A 206 0.89 0.12 7.25
CA GLY A 206 1.59 0.48 8.48
C GLY A 206 2.87 -0.30 8.69
N GLY A 207 3.80 0.26 9.46
CA GLY A 207 5.09 -0.34 9.74
C GLY A 207 5.00 -1.70 10.44
N ASP A 208 6.01 -2.54 10.21
CA ASP A 208 6.09 -3.90 10.78
C ASP A 208 7.47 -4.19 11.41
N ALA A 209 8.33 -3.20 11.48
CA ALA A 209 9.66 -3.38 12.01
C ALA A 209 9.63 -3.62 13.54
N PRO A 210 10.44 -4.56 14.04
CA PRO A 210 10.57 -4.82 15.47
C PRO A 210 11.50 -3.76 16.11
N LEU A 211 10.97 -2.58 16.38
CA LEU A 211 11.77 -1.49 16.97
C LEU A 211 12.08 -1.64 18.46
N GLY A 212 11.71 -2.77 19.07
CA GLY A 212 11.82 -2.95 20.52
C GLY A 212 10.79 -2.07 21.27
N GLY A 213 10.17 -2.60 22.30
CA GLY A 213 9.12 -1.93 23.03
C GLY A 213 7.82 -2.71 23.06
N ALA A 214 6.73 -2.10 23.48
CA ALA A 214 5.44 -2.76 23.55
C ALA A 214 5.05 -3.30 22.17
N ALA A 215 4.67 -4.57 22.11
CA ALA A 215 4.37 -5.31 20.89
C ALA A 215 3.29 -4.65 20.00
N ASP A 216 2.53 -3.71 20.56
CA ASP A 216 1.38 -3.10 19.91
C ASP A 216 1.71 -1.90 19.01
N TYR A 217 2.90 -1.33 19.07
CA TYR A 217 3.20 -0.09 18.36
C TYR A 217 4.15 -0.27 17.18
N GLY A 218 5.17 -1.13 17.28
CA GLY A 218 6.14 -1.32 16.19
C GLY A 218 6.72 0.00 15.66
N SER A 219 6.98 0.07 14.37
CA SER A 219 7.49 1.28 13.70
C SER A 219 6.42 2.35 13.42
N SER A 220 5.16 2.06 13.71
CA SER A 220 4.06 3.01 13.52
C SER A 220 3.78 3.88 14.75
N ALA A 221 4.55 3.71 15.83
CA ALA A 221 4.38 4.53 17.04
C ALA A 221 4.39 6.04 16.69
N PRO A 222 3.54 6.85 17.36
CA PRO A 222 2.71 6.53 18.51
C PRO A 222 1.32 5.94 18.18
N PHE A 223 1.01 5.68 16.91
CA PHE A 223 -0.24 5.04 16.53
C PHE A 223 -0.28 3.59 16.99
N LYS A 224 -1.44 3.16 17.47
CA LYS A 224 -1.67 1.78 17.89
C LYS A 224 -1.65 0.83 16.71
N GLY A 225 -1.13 -0.37 16.92
CA GLY A 225 -1.09 -1.43 15.92
C GLY A 225 0.09 -1.31 14.96
N LYS A 226 0.11 -2.21 13.99
CA LYS A 226 1.15 -2.36 12.97
C LYS A 226 0.54 -3.03 11.75
N LYS A 227 1.32 -3.27 10.70
CA LYS A 227 0.89 -4.00 9.49
C LYS A 227 -0.02 -5.18 9.82
N GLY A 228 -1.17 -5.21 9.19
CA GLY A 228 -2.18 -6.26 9.34
C GLY A 228 -3.14 -6.03 10.50
N SER A 229 -3.02 -4.94 11.27
CA SER A 229 -4.01 -4.59 12.29
C SER A 229 -5.03 -3.58 11.77
N GLU A 230 -6.16 -3.56 12.46
CA GLU A 230 -7.31 -2.67 12.22
C GLU A 230 -7.13 -1.24 12.75
N TYR A 231 -6.08 -1.01 13.55
CA TYR A 231 -5.78 0.28 14.18
C TYR A 231 -5.03 1.23 13.25
N GLU A 232 -4.97 2.53 13.61
CA GLU A 232 -4.34 3.57 12.79
C GLU A 232 -2.88 3.24 12.43
N GLY A 233 -2.12 2.60 13.33
CA GLY A 233 -0.75 2.16 13.06
C GLY A 233 -0.62 1.07 11.98
N GLY A 234 -1.71 0.37 11.67
CA GLY A 234 -1.76 -0.64 10.60
C GLY A 234 -2.20 -0.08 9.25
N VAL A 235 -2.97 1.01 9.25
CA VAL A 235 -3.66 1.50 8.05
C VAL A 235 -3.27 2.92 7.63
N ARG A 236 -2.76 3.73 8.55
CA ARG A 236 -2.32 5.10 8.25
C ARG A 236 -0.91 5.09 7.67
N VAL A 237 -0.76 5.68 6.49
CA VAL A 237 0.48 5.66 5.72
C VAL A 237 0.93 7.08 5.35
N PRO A 238 2.24 7.33 5.15
CA PRO A 238 2.69 8.57 4.56
C PRO A 238 2.16 8.70 3.13
N PHE A 239 1.79 9.94 2.77
CA PHE A 239 1.35 10.28 1.42
C PHE A 239 1.85 11.69 1.09
N ILE A 240 2.64 11.82 0.04
CA ILE A 240 3.22 13.08 -0.43
C ILE A 240 3.03 13.18 -1.93
N VAL A 241 2.61 14.35 -2.40
CA VAL A 241 2.49 14.64 -3.84
C VAL A 241 3.26 15.92 -4.15
N ALA A 242 4.08 15.88 -5.18
CA ALA A 242 4.81 17.04 -5.66
C ALA A 242 5.08 16.92 -7.17
N TRP A 243 5.16 18.04 -7.88
CA TRP A 243 5.87 18.08 -9.14
C TRP A 243 7.38 17.96 -8.85
N ALA A 244 8.11 17.16 -9.63
CA ALA A 244 9.54 16.95 -9.40
C ALA A 244 10.31 18.27 -9.45
N HIS A 245 9.90 19.18 -10.33
CA HIS A 245 10.36 20.58 -10.35
C HIS A 245 9.14 21.51 -10.44
N PRO A 246 8.80 22.26 -9.39
CA PRO A 246 7.68 23.20 -9.42
C PRO A 246 7.95 24.38 -10.39
N ASP A 247 7.05 24.57 -11.37
CA ASP A 247 7.05 25.70 -12.29
C ASP A 247 5.64 26.26 -12.46
N ALA A 248 5.43 27.47 -11.98
CA ALA A 248 4.13 28.15 -12.03
C ALA A 248 3.68 28.49 -13.49
N GLU A 249 4.60 28.52 -14.45
CA GLU A 249 4.29 28.83 -15.84
C GLU A 249 4.01 27.56 -16.67
N ASN A 250 4.37 26.39 -16.16
CA ASN A 250 4.15 25.12 -16.84
C ASN A 250 2.65 24.82 -17.01
N LYS A 251 2.22 24.56 -18.25
CA LYS A 251 0.81 24.33 -18.59
C LYS A 251 0.19 23.11 -17.91
N PHE A 252 0.98 22.06 -17.68
CA PHE A 252 0.51 20.84 -17.03
C PHE A 252 0.32 21.05 -15.53
N GLN A 253 1.23 21.81 -14.89
CA GLN A 253 1.11 22.19 -13.49
C GLN A 253 -0.04 23.15 -13.24
N LYS A 254 -0.33 24.05 -14.20
CA LYS A 254 -1.55 24.87 -14.18
C LYS A 254 -2.83 24.05 -14.30
N ALA A 255 -2.81 22.99 -15.10
CA ALA A 255 -3.96 22.08 -15.27
C ALA A 255 -4.17 21.18 -14.06
N PHE A 256 -3.10 20.74 -13.40
CA PHE A 256 -3.15 19.92 -12.18
C PHE A 256 -2.29 20.56 -11.08
N PRO A 257 -2.82 21.59 -10.39
CA PRO A 257 -2.08 22.34 -9.39
C PRO A 257 -1.82 21.51 -8.13
N VAL A 258 -0.58 21.57 -7.62
CA VAL A 258 -0.16 20.98 -6.35
C VAL A 258 0.18 22.11 -5.38
N ALA A 259 -0.46 22.12 -4.21
CA ALA A 259 -0.19 23.09 -3.17
C ALA A 259 1.22 22.87 -2.59
N GLN A 260 2.07 23.88 -2.67
CA GLN A 260 3.44 23.80 -2.16
C GLN A 260 3.47 24.02 -0.64
N ASN A 261 4.34 23.31 0.06
CA ASN A 261 4.58 23.44 1.51
C ASN A 261 3.29 23.38 2.33
N ALA A 262 2.32 22.58 1.90
CA ALA A 262 1.00 22.47 2.51
C ALA A 262 0.77 21.09 3.12
N ILE A 263 0.04 21.07 4.23
CA ILE A 263 -0.47 19.84 4.84
C ILE A 263 -1.98 19.81 4.64
N GLN A 264 -2.47 18.79 3.90
CA GLN A 264 -3.89 18.54 3.75
C GLN A 264 -4.36 17.57 4.83
N THR A 265 -5.39 17.97 5.59
CA THR A 265 -5.93 17.17 6.71
C THR A 265 -7.21 16.41 6.37
N GLN A 266 -7.81 16.66 5.20
CA GLN A 266 -8.96 15.88 4.77
C GLN A 266 -8.54 14.45 4.42
N MET A 267 -9.33 13.47 4.87
CA MET A 267 -9.03 12.06 4.65
C MET A 267 -9.06 11.70 3.15
N GLY A 268 -7.99 11.08 2.68
CA GLY A 268 -7.91 10.34 1.43
C GLY A 268 -7.61 8.87 1.70
N THR A 269 -7.77 8.03 0.69
CA THR A 269 -7.52 6.59 0.77
C THR A 269 -6.70 6.10 -0.43
N VAL A 270 -6.12 4.91 -0.33
CA VAL A 270 -5.39 4.30 -1.46
C VAL A 270 -6.29 4.04 -2.68
N MET A 271 -7.60 3.93 -2.49
CA MET A 271 -8.57 3.77 -3.59
C MET A 271 -8.66 5.02 -4.46
N ASP A 272 -8.33 6.18 -3.91
CA ASP A 272 -8.37 7.47 -4.61
C ASP A 272 -7.21 7.65 -5.58
N ILE A 273 -6.16 6.82 -5.48
CA ILE A 273 -4.99 6.90 -6.37
C ILE A 273 -5.36 6.59 -7.82
N TYR A 274 -6.18 5.57 -8.04
CA TYR A 274 -6.61 5.18 -9.39
C TYR A 274 -7.22 6.35 -10.16
N PRO A 275 -8.33 6.98 -9.71
CA PRO A 275 -8.90 8.11 -10.42
C PRO A 275 -7.98 9.35 -10.44
N THR A 276 -7.13 9.55 -9.44
CA THR A 276 -6.18 10.67 -9.40
C THR A 276 -5.10 10.53 -10.47
N VAL A 277 -4.52 9.35 -10.62
CA VAL A 277 -3.50 9.07 -11.65
C VAL A 277 -4.08 9.24 -13.05
N LEU A 278 -5.30 8.75 -13.29
CA LEU A 278 -5.95 8.96 -14.59
C LEU A 278 -6.29 10.44 -14.84
N SER A 279 -6.70 11.18 -13.80
CA SER A 279 -6.99 12.61 -13.91
C SER A 279 -5.74 13.39 -14.32
N VAL A 280 -4.60 13.19 -13.65
CA VAL A 280 -3.35 13.88 -14.00
C VAL A 280 -2.85 13.51 -15.39
N ALA A 281 -3.07 12.27 -15.81
CA ALA A 281 -2.72 11.78 -17.15
C ALA A 281 -3.68 12.26 -18.25
N GLY A 282 -4.79 12.90 -17.90
CA GLY A 282 -5.84 13.27 -18.84
C GLY A 282 -6.59 12.09 -19.47
N VAL A 283 -6.59 10.94 -18.80
CA VAL A 283 -7.17 9.68 -19.27
C VAL A 283 -8.51 9.43 -18.59
N LYS A 284 -9.51 9.06 -19.36
CA LYS A 284 -10.83 8.75 -18.81
C LYS A 284 -10.87 7.37 -18.15
N VAL A 285 -11.62 7.28 -17.06
CA VAL A 285 -11.98 5.98 -16.47
C VAL A 285 -12.77 5.18 -17.51
N PRO A 286 -12.47 3.88 -17.72
CA PRO A 286 -13.23 3.05 -18.64
C PRO A 286 -14.71 3.00 -18.28
N GLU A 287 -15.59 2.98 -19.30
CA GLU A 287 -17.03 2.86 -19.12
C GLU A 287 -17.36 1.57 -18.37
N ASN A 288 -18.30 1.65 -17.45
CA ASN A 288 -18.73 0.53 -16.58
C ASN A 288 -17.66 -0.02 -15.61
N HIS A 289 -16.51 0.64 -15.48
CA HIS A 289 -15.55 0.30 -14.43
C HIS A 289 -15.92 1.01 -13.13
N ILE A 290 -16.25 0.21 -12.10
CA ILE A 290 -16.63 0.74 -10.78
C ILE A 290 -15.37 1.07 -10.01
N LEU A 291 -15.25 2.33 -9.59
CA LEU A 291 -14.19 2.80 -8.70
C LEU A 291 -14.73 2.96 -7.27
N ASP A 292 -13.94 2.52 -6.30
CA ASP A 292 -14.26 2.72 -4.87
C ASP A 292 -13.82 4.10 -4.36
N GLY A 293 -12.88 4.75 -5.05
CA GLY A 293 -12.33 6.06 -4.73
C GLY A 293 -12.80 7.17 -5.66
N SER A 294 -12.39 8.39 -5.34
CA SER A 294 -12.56 9.60 -6.14
C SER A 294 -11.25 10.36 -6.26
N THR A 295 -11.13 11.27 -7.25
CA THR A 295 -9.89 12.02 -7.43
C THR A 295 -9.54 12.89 -6.21
N LEU A 296 -8.25 12.96 -5.88
CA LEU A 296 -7.69 13.83 -4.84
C LEU A 296 -7.30 15.22 -5.37
N GLU A 297 -7.57 15.55 -6.63
CA GLU A 297 -7.11 16.75 -7.31
C GLU A 297 -7.36 18.04 -6.50
N ARG A 298 -8.57 18.24 -5.99
CA ARG A 298 -8.89 19.42 -5.17
C ARG A 298 -8.11 19.46 -3.86
N MET A 299 -7.93 18.30 -3.24
CA MET A 299 -7.19 18.17 -1.98
C MET A 299 -5.69 18.39 -2.19
N ILE A 300 -5.15 17.87 -3.27
CA ILE A 300 -3.75 18.08 -3.70
C ILE A 300 -3.51 19.56 -4.02
N ALA A 301 -4.50 20.24 -4.60
CA ALA A 301 -4.47 21.71 -4.81
C ALA A 301 -4.66 22.53 -3.52
N GLY A 302 -4.64 21.92 -2.34
CA GLY A 302 -4.78 22.58 -1.04
C GLY A 302 -6.22 23.01 -0.72
N LYS A 303 -7.21 22.52 -1.45
CA LYS A 303 -8.62 22.91 -1.28
C LYS A 303 -9.41 21.80 -0.63
N LYS A 304 -10.37 22.15 0.24
CA LYS A 304 -11.32 21.16 0.76
C LYS A 304 -12.23 20.69 -0.37
N ASP A 305 -12.40 19.37 -0.49
CA ASP A 305 -13.37 18.77 -1.40
C ASP A 305 -14.59 18.27 -0.63
N LYS A 306 -15.72 18.99 -0.78
CA LYS A 306 -16.99 18.66 -0.12
C LYS A 306 -17.69 17.44 -0.76
N ALA A 307 -17.34 17.11 -2.00
CA ALA A 307 -17.91 15.96 -2.72
C ALA A 307 -17.13 14.66 -2.42
N HIS A 308 -15.89 14.79 -1.94
CA HIS A 308 -15.08 13.62 -1.56
C HIS A 308 -15.69 12.94 -0.34
N ARG A 309 -15.65 11.62 -0.33
CA ARG A 309 -16.18 10.79 0.75
C ARG A 309 -15.45 11.07 2.06
N ASP A 310 -16.20 11.10 3.15
CA ASP A 310 -15.68 11.23 4.50
C ASP A 310 -15.78 9.90 5.29
N ASP A 311 -15.98 8.77 4.56
CA ASP A 311 -16.04 7.43 5.15
C ASP A 311 -15.02 6.48 4.52
N PHE A 312 -14.53 5.54 5.32
CA PHE A 312 -13.63 4.48 4.90
C PHE A 312 -14.04 3.15 5.52
N LEU A 313 -14.20 2.13 4.69
CA LEU A 313 -14.49 0.76 5.09
C LEU A 313 -13.27 -0.12 4.83
N MET A 314 -12.76 -0.78 5.87
CA MET A 314 -11.76 -1.83 5.77
C MET A 314 -12.37 -3.13 6.26
N HIS A 315 -12.65 -4.03 5.32
CA HIS A 315 -13.27 -5.31 5.61
C HIS A 315 -12.26 -6.45 5.46
N PHE A 316 -12.01 -7.18 6.54
CA PHE A 316 -11.01 -8.25 6.64
C PHE A 316 -11.66 -9.56 7.09
N PRO A 317 -12.46 -10.19 6.21
CA PRO A 317 -13.21 -11.39 6.54
C PRO A 317 -12.40 -12.68 6.44
N HIS A 318 -11.13 -12.59 6.06
CA HIS A 318 -10.25 -13.72 5.76
C HIS A 318 -9.14 -13.92 6.79
N GLU A 319 -9.15 -13.15 7.89
CA GLU A 319 -8.11 -13.09 8.91
C GLU A 319 -6.73 -12.69 8.35
N HIS A 320 -6.04 -11.82 9.04
CA HIS A 320 -4.62 -11.59 8.84
C HIS A 320 -4.01 -11.24 10.19
N ARG A 321 -3.08 -12.06 10.67
CA ARG A 321 -2.35 -11.85 11.94
C ARG A 321 -3.22 -11.76 13.20
N GLY A 322 -4.41 -12.30 13.19
CA GLY A 322 -5.11 -12.59 14.43
C GLY A 322 -6.57 -12.23 14.58
N SER A 323 -7.27 -11.65 13.59
CA SER A 323 -8.71 -11.43 13.74
C SER A 323 -9.46 -11.28 12.41
N TYR A 324 -10.72 -11.67 12.45
CA TYR A 324 -11.70 -11.41 11.39
C TYR A 324 -12.45 -10.15 11.78
N PHE A 325 -12.27 -9.06 11.04
CA PHE A 325 -12.83 -7.77 11.45
C PHE A 325 -13.36 -6.93 10.29
N THR A 326 -14.16 -5.94 10.63
CA THR A 326 -14.51 -4.81 9.79
C THR A 326 -14.26 -3.53 10.55
N SER A 327 -13.44 -2.64 10.01
CA SER A 327 -13.26 -1.29 10.52
C SER A 327 -14.02 -0.31 9.61
N TYR A 328 -14.81 0.57 10.21
CA TYR A 328 -15.54 1.62 9.52
C TYR A 328 -15.27 2.98 10.18
N ARG A 329 -14.72 3.90 9.41
CA ARG A 329 -14.47 5.28 9.81
C ARG A 329 -15.44 6.22 9.12
N LYS A 330 -16.01 7.16 9.87
CA LYS A 330 -16.83 8.26 9.35
C LYS A 330 -16.42 9.55 10.04
N GLY A 331 -15.79 10.47 9.30
CA GLY A 331 -15.15 11.64 9.89
C GLY A 331 -14.13 11.24 10.95
N ASP A 332 -14.30 11.73 12.18
CA ASP A 332 -13.40 11.45 13.30
C ASP A 332 -13.75 10.17 14.09
N TRP A 333 -14.87 9.54 13.79
CA TRP A 333 -15.29 8.35 14.51
C TRP A 333 -14.90 7.07 13.77
N LYS A 334 -14.38 6.09 14.50
CA LYS A 334 -13.99 4.77 13.99
C LYS A 334 -14.59 3.67 14.84
N LEU A 335 -15.39 2.82 14.19
CA LEU A 335 -15.94 1.59 14.75
C LEU A 335 -15.14 0.40 14.20
N ILE A 336 -14.74 -0.52 15.07
CA ILE A 336 -14.14 -1.80 14.69
C ILE A 336 -15.07 -2.89 15.19
N TYR A 337 -15.58 -3.71 14.28
CA TYR A 337 -16.39 -4.87 14.56
C TYR A 337 -15.56 -6.13 14.37
N TYR A 338 -15.56 -7.01 15.38
CA TYR A 338 -14.84 -8.28 15.35
C TYR A 338 -15.84 -9.41 15.22
N TYR A 339 -15.66 -10.19 14.16
CA TYR A 339 -16.34 -11.47 14.02
C TYR A 339 -15.67 -12.46 14.98
N ASN A 340 -16.46 -13.35 15.54
CA ASN A 340 -15.97 -14.38 16.45
C ASN A 340 -16.40 -15.76 15.92
N PRO A 341 -15.69 -16.34 14.95
CA PRO A 341 -16.09 -17.59 14.29
C PRO A 341 -16.27 -18.79 15.24
N GLU A 342 -15.49 -18.81 16.31
CA GLU A 342 -15.58 -19.86 17.32
C GLU A 342 -16.75 -19.65 18.30
N HIS A 343 -17.21 -18.40 18.44
CA HIS A 343 -18.33 -17.99 19.29
C HIS A 343 -19.25 -17.01 18.56
N PRO A 344 -19.99 -17.47 17.54
CA PRO A 344 -20.73 -16.60 16.62
C PRO A 344 -21.80 -15.74 17.29
N ASP A 345 -22.33 -16.16 18.44
CA ASP A 345 -23.32 -15.41 19.21
C ASP A 345 -22.70 -14.30 20.09
N ALA A 346 -21.39 -14.19 20.12
CA ALA A 346 -20.65 -13.26 20.97
C ALA A 346 -19.63 -12.39 20.20
N PRO A 347 -20.01 -11.76 19.07
CA PRO A 347 -19.15 -10.78 18.45
C PRO A 347 -18.99 -9.57 19.37
N TYR A 348 -17.96 -8.77 19.11
CA TYR A 348 -17.74 -7.55 19.89
C TYR A 348 -17.30 -6.40 19.00
N TYR A 349 -17.37 -5.18 19.51
CA TYR A 349 -16.95 -3.99 18.79
C TYR A 349 -16.27 -2.99 19.72
N LYS A 350 -15.45 -2.13 19.12
CA LYS A 350 -14.80 -0.99 19.78
C LYS A 350 -15.11 0.29 19.03
N LEU A 351 -15.15 1.41 19.75
CA LEU A 351 -15.41 2.73 19.18
C LEU A 351 -14.36 3.73 19.65
N PHE A 352 -13.84 4.52 18.73
CA PHE A 352 -12.84 5.54 19.00
C PHE A 352 -13.24 6.88 18.38
N ASN A 353 -12.95 7.98 19.09
CA ASN A 353 -13.00 9.33 18.55
C ASN A 353 -11.56 9.77 18.22
N LEU A 354 -11.17 9.72 16.96
CA LEU A 354 -9.78 9.97 16.53
C LEU A 354 -9.35 11.45 16.65
N SER A 355 -10.30 12.39 16.79
CA SER A 355 -9.95 13.79 17.05
C SER A 355 -9.51 14.02 18.50
N GLU A 356 -9.99 13.22 19.45
CA GLU A 356 -9.63 13.29 20.87
C GLU A 356 -8.60 12.23 21.26
N ASP A 357 -8.68 11.06 20.63
CA ASP A 357 -7.82 9.90 20.87
C ASP A 357 -7.27 9.33 19.54
N PRO A 358 -6.35 10.03 18.86
CA PRO A 358 -5.77 9.58 17.61
C PRO A 358 -4.96 8.28 17.73
N TYR A 359 -4.66 7.86 18.96
CA TYR A 359 -3.86 6.68 19.28
C TYR A 359 -4.72 5.48 19.73
N GLU A 360 -6.05 5.59 19.69
CA GLU A 360 -6.99 4.51 19.97
C GLU A 360 -6.75 3.80 21.31
N LYS A 361 -6.45 4.59 22.36
CA LYS A 361 -6.18 4.09 23.72
C LYS A 361 -7.46 3.78 24.49
N ASN A 362 -8.55 4.51 24.22
CA ASN A 362 -9.78 4.49 25.00
C ASN A 362 -10.95 4.03 24.16
N ASP A 363 -11.41 2.79 24.40
CA ASP A 363 -12.64 2.30 23.80
C ASP A 363 -13.85 2.95 24.49
N VAL A 364 -14.58 3.78 23.74
CA VAL A 364 -15.75 4.51 24.24
C VAL A 364 -17.09 3.87 23.79
N ALA A 365 -17.09 2.66 23.26
CA ALA A 365 -18.29 2.01 22.73
C ALA A 365 -19.44 1.90 23.75
N LYS A 366 -19.12 1.67 25.03
CA LYS A 366 -20.12 1.61 26.12
C LYS A 366 -20.66 2.99 26.49
N ALA A 367 -19.79 4.01 26.55
CA ALA A 367 -20.18 5.38 26.89
C ALA A 367 -20.96 6.03 25.73
N GLU A 368 -20.49 5.84 24.51
CA GLU A 368 -21.01 6.45 23.29
C GLU A 368 -21.88 5.48 22.47
N ARG A 369 -22.75 4.73 23.16
CA ARG A 369 -23.56 3.66 22.58
C ARG A 369 -24.44 4.12 21.41
N LYS A 370 -25.01 5.34 21.48
CA LYS A 370 -25.80 5.90 20.38
C LYS A 370 -24.97 6.06 19.13
N LYS A 371 -23.74 6.58 19.27
CA LYS A 371 -22.78 6.74 18.19
C LYS A 371 -22.32 5.38 17.65
N ALA A 372 -22.02 4.42 18.52
CA ALA A 372 -21.67 3.06 18.11
C ALA A 372 -22.78 2.42 17.25
N LYS A 373 -24.06 2.56 17.66
CA LYS A 373 -25.21 2.05 16.90
C LYS A 373 -25.38 2.74 15.55
N GLU A 374 -25.15 4.07 15.49
CA GLU A 374 -25.18 4.85 14.25
C GLU A 374 -24.14 4.34 13.25
N LEU A 375 -22.86 4.28 13.68
CA LEU A 375 -21.78 3.83 12.82
C LEU A 375 -21.93 2.37 12.40
N PHE A 376 -22.40 1.52 13.30
CA PHE A 376 -22.70 0.13 13.00
C PHE A 376 -23.72 0.02 11.85
N GLY A 377 -24.82 0.78 11.91
CA GLY A 377 -25.82 0.80 10.84
C GLY A 377 -25.25 1.28 9.50
N LEU A 378 -24.40 2.31 9.53
CA LEU A 378 -23.71 2.80 8.33
C LEU A 378 -22.73 1.76 7.77
N MET A 379 -21.97 1.10 8.63
CA MET A 379 -21.05 0.01 8.28
C MET A 379 -21.78 -1.15 7.57
N VAL A 380 -22.89 -1.61 8.16
CA VAL A 380 -23.69 -2.71 7.59
C VAL A 380 -24.23 -2.32 6.22
N LYS A 381 -24.83 -1.12 6.10
CA LYS A 381 -25.32 -0.61 4.82
C LYS A 381 -24.21 -0.56 3.77
N ARG A 382 -22.99 -0.16 4.17
CA ARG A 382 -21.85 -0.11 3.27
C ARG A 382 -21.41 -1.51 2.82
N LEU A 383 -21.33 -2.48 3.74
CA LEU A 383 -21.01 -3.88 3.44
C LEU A 383 -22.01 -4.49 2.44
N GLU A 384 -23.30 -4.19 2.62
CA GLU A 384 -24.36 -4.64 1.72
C GLU A 384 -24.23 -4.03 0.31
N MET A 385 -23.99 -2.72 0.23
CA MET A 385 -23.77 -2.02 -1.06
C MET A 385 -22.59 -2.59 -1.83
N GLU A 386 -21.48 -2.91 -1.13
CA GLU A 386 -20.28 -3.50 -1.72
C GLU A 386 -20.41 -5.01 -1.95
N LYS A 387 -21.56 -5.62 -1.61
CA LYS A 387 -21.76 -7.07 -1.70
C LYS A 387 -20.61 -7.83 -1.03
N ALA A 388 -20.29 -7.45 0.20
CA ALA A 388 -19.17 -8.01 0.96
C ALA A 388 -19.32 -9.52 1.15
N LEU A 389 -18.20 -10.23 1.13
CA LEU A 389 -18.11 -11.63 1.54
C LEU A 389 -17.81 -11.70 3.03
N TYR A 390 -18.46 -12.57 3.77
CA TYR A 390 -18.33 -12.64 5.23
C TYR A 390 -17.53 -13.86 5.68
N PRO A 391 -16.89 -13.80 6.88
CA PRO A 391 -16.34 -15.00 7.51
C PRO A 391 -17.44 -16.05 7.72
N ILE A 392 -17.04 -17.27 7.95
CA ILE A 392 -17.95 -18.39 8.27
C ILE A 392 -17.69 -18.92 9.67
N ASP A 393 -18.66 -19.58 10.26
CA ASP A 393 -18.49 -20.36 11.49
C ASP A 393 -18.00 -21.80 11.18
N LYS A 394 -17.87 -22.64 12.24
CA LYS A 394 -17.47 -24.05 12.13
C LYS A 394 -18.43 -24.89 11.28
N ASP A 395 -19.71 -24.47 11.19
CA ASP A 395 -20.76 -25.15 10.43
C ASP A 395 -20.91 -24.56 9.02
N LYS A 396 -20.00 -23.65 8.61
CA LYS A 396 -19.92 -22.93 7.33
C LYS A 396 -21.07 -21.95 7.08
N ASN A 397 -21.73 -21.47 8.12
CA ASN A 397 -22.70 -20.39 8.00
C ASN A 397 -22.00 -19.03 7.93
N GLU A 398 -22.46 -18.12 7.08
CA GLU A 398 -21.93 -16.76 7.02
C GLU A 398 -22.19 -15.99 8.31
N LEU A 399 -21.17 -15.33 8.84
CA LEU A 399 -21.23 -14.48 10.03
C LEU A 399 -21.54 -13.04 9.63
N ARG A 400 -22.80 -12.71 9.47
CA ARG A 400 -23.21 -11.33 9.21
C ARG A 400 -23.18 -10.50 10.50
N PRO A 401 -22.73 -9.22 10.44
CA PRO A 401 -22.64 -8.40 11.63
C PRO A 401 -24.01 -8.11 12.22
N PHE A 402 -24.12 -8.16 13.55
CA PHE A 402 -25.30 -7.78 14.31
C PHE A 402 -24.92 -6.92 15.52
N PHE A 403 -25.81 -6.01 15.90
CA PHE A 403 -25.55 -5.09 17.01
C PHE A 403 -26.01 -5.70 18.34
N ILE A 404 -25.08 -5.81 19.27
CA ILE A 404 -25.39 -6.34 20.62
C ILE A 404 -26.08 -5.24 21.42
N ALA A 405 -27.31 -5.50 21.81
CA ALA A 405 -28.19 -4.54 22.49
C ALA A 405 -27.96 -4.44 24.01
N LYS A 406 -26.97 -5.11 24.61
CA LYS A 406 -26.72 -5.12 26.06
C LYS A 406 -25.69 -4.12 26.53
#